data_236f8164203c1eb69b88927e22423121
#
_entry.id   236f8164203c1eb69b88927e22423121
#
_cell.length_a   1.000
_cell.length_b   1.000
_cell.length_c   1.000
_cell.angle_alpha   90.00
_cell.angle_beta   90.00
_cell.angle_gamma   90.00
#
_symmetry.space_group_name_H-M   'P 1'
#
loop_
_entity.id
_entity.type
_entity.pdbx_description
1 polymer ?
#
loop_
_entity_poly.entity_id
_entity_poly.type
_entity_poly.pdbx_seq_one_letter_code
_entity_poly.pdbx_strand_id
1 'polypeptide(L)'
;ILFAVPAVLLHKGGDLSKSFGGNVVGVLRSLQLYTVGGLVGFNQVVDDPSVFPEWLSLRFFFALARAVGFGVEVPLVVLPFTATPAPTNVYTIYGSYFADFGWVGIVTIMLAHGYFLTMLFQSAVRRRPEAVILFGLAVAWLLMSSATDGFLTSMSYWIQALGFTMTVYHWPLLSR
;
A
#
# COMPACT_ATOMS: atom_id res chain seq x y z
N ILE A 1 1.02 6.69 14.91
CA ILE A 1 0.07 7.72 15.39
C ILE A 1 -1.07 7.91 14.38
N LEU A 2 -0.81 8.18 13.07
CA LEU A 2 -1.83 8.40 12.03
C LEU A 2 -2.85 7.25 11.88
N PHE A 3 -2.47 6.01 12.14
CA PHE A 3 -3.37 4.85 12.09
C PHE A 3 -3.99 4.53 13.46
N ALA A 4 -3.20 4.68 14.54
CA ALA A 4 -3.63 4.32 15.89
C ALA A 4 -4.80 5.18 16.39
N VAL A 5 -4.77 6.49 16.12
CA VAL A 5 -5.84 7.42 16.56
C VAL A 5 -7.19 7.08 15.90
N PRO A 6 -7.31 6.94 14.56
CA PRO A 6 -8.56 6.50 13.94
C PRO A 6 -8.99 5.10 14.38
N ALA A 7 -8.05 4.16 14.57
CA ALA A 7 -8.37 2.81 15.00
C ALA A 7 -8.97 2.80 16.42
N VAL A 8 -8.42 3.61 17.34
CA VAL A 8 -9.00 3.78 18.70
C VAL A 8 -10.36 4.47 18.63
N LEU A 9 -10.49 5.56 17.86
CA LEU A 9 -11.75 6.31 17.74
C LEU A 9 -12.87 5.50 17.08
N LEU A 10 -12.52 4.67 16.08
CA LEU A 10 -13.47 3.81 15.38
C LEU A 10 -13.66 2.45 16.04
N HIS A 11 -13.06 2.23 17.24
CA HIS A 11 -13.09 0.96 17.97
C HIS A 11 -12.67 -0.26 17.12
N LYS A 12 -11.90 -0.04 16.04
CA LYS A 12 -11.37 -1.11 15.22
C LYS A 12 -10.33 -1.91 16.03
N GLY A 13 -10.62 -3.19 16.23
CA GLY A 13 -9.77 -4.09 17.03
C GLY A 13 -10.03 -4.04 18.54
N GLY A 14 -11.01 -3.27 19.01
CA GLY A 14 -11.45 -3.19 20.39
C GLY A 14 -12.93 -3.57 20.54
N ASP A 15 -13.29 -4.02 21.74
CA ASP A 15 -14.66 -4.28 22.14
C ASP A 15 -15.22 -2.99 22.78
N LEU A 16 -16.39 -2.53 22.31
CA LEU A 16 -17.08 -1.34 22.85
C LEU A 16 -17.34 -1.42 24.35
N SER A 17 -17.39 -2.63 24.90
CA SER A 17 -17.60 -2.87 26.34
C SER A 17 -16.32 -2.69 27.17
N LYS A 18 -15.14 -2.56 26.54
CA LYS A 18 -13.88 -2.48 27.25
C LYS A 18 -13.51 -1.03 27.59
N SER A 19 -12.81 -0.89 28.72
CA SER A 19 -12.23 0.39 29.13
C SER A 19 -11.23 0.92 28.07
N PHE A 20 -10.91 2.21 28.11
CA PHE A 20 -9.92 2.85 27.24
C PHE A 20 -8.58 2.06 27.17
N GLY A 21 -8.10 1.56 28.33
CA GLY A 21 -6.90 0.71 28.38
C GLY A 21 -7.03 -0.59 27.58
N GLY A 22 -8.20 -1.23 27.61
CA GLY A 22 -8.49 -2.42 26.80
C GLY A 22 -8.46 -2.13 25.30
N ASN A 23 -8.94 -0.95 24.89
CA ASN A 23 -8.90 -0.52 23.49
C ASN A 23 -7.48 -0.21 23.02
N VAL A 24 -6.64 0.40 23.85
CA VAL A 24 -5.21 0.65 23.54
C VAL A 24 -4.47 -0.68 23.32
N VAL A 25 -4.67 -1.66 24.21
CA VAL A 25 -4.08 -2.99 24.06
C VAL A 25 -4.57 -3.66 22.76
N GLY A 26 -5.86 -3.53 22.42
CA GLY A 26 -6.42 -4.03 21.16
C GLY A 26 -5.74 -3.41 19.93
N VAL A 27 -5.52 -2.09 19.96
CA VAL A 27 -4.82 -1.38 18.87
C VAL A 27 -3.37 -1.81 18.76
N LEU A 28 -2.64 -1.94 19.87
CA LEU A 28 -1.26 -2.42 19.86
C LEU A 28 -1.16 -3.84 19.32
N ARG A 29 -2.09 -4.72 19.69
CA ARG A 29 -2.19 -6.08 19.15
C ARG A 29 -2.47 -6.07 17.65
N SER A 30 -3.34 -5.19 17.17
CA SER A 30 -3.61 -5.02 15.75
C SER A 30 -2.37 -4.51 15.00
N LEU A 31 -1.66 -3.52 15.53
CA LEU A 31 -0.40 -3.04 14.95
C LEU A 31 0.66 -4.15 14.89
N GLN A 32 0.78 -4.95 15.95
CA GLN A 32 1.67 -6.12 15.96
C GLN A 32 1.26 -7.13 14.87
N LEU A 33 -0.03 -7.40 14.71
CA LEU A 33 -0.52 -8.30 13.67
C LEU A 33 -0.21 -7.74 12.27
N TYR A 34 -0.40 -6.44 12.04
CA TYR A 34 -0.11 -5.82 10.74
C TYR A 34 1.39 -5.80 10.40
N THR A 35 2.26 -5.66 11.40
CA THR A 35 3.71 -5.62 11.16
C THR A 35 4.32 -7.02 11.10
N VAL A 36 4.07 -7.85 12.10
CA VAL A 36 4.65 -9.20 12.18
C VAL A 36 3.91 -10.19 11.29
N GLY A 37 2.57 -10.10 11.24
CA GLY A 37 1.74 -10.95 10.39
C GLY A 37 2.07 -10.80 8.91
N GLY A 38 2.38 -9.58 8.46
CA GLY A 38 2.81 -9.33 7.10
C GLY A 38 4.12 -10.06 6.73
N LEU A 39 5.08 -10.13 7.65
CA LEU A 39 6.32 -10.88 7.45
C LEU A 39 6.08 -12.40 7.43
N VAL A 40 5.23 -12.90 8.33
CA VAL A 40 4.85 -14.33 8.34
C VAL A 40 4.11 -14.68 7.04
N GLY A 41 3.17 -13.82 6.61
CA GLY A 41 2.49 -13.99 5.33
C GLY A 41 3.47 -13.99 4.15
N PHE A 42 4.47 -13.12 4.15
CA PHE A 42 5.51 -13.12 3.12
C PHE A 42 6.32 -14.42 3.09
N ASN A 43 6.67 -14.97 4.25
CA ASN A 43 7.37 -16.26 4.30
C ASN A 43 6.54 -17.38 3.64
N GLN A 44 5.22 -17.39 3.82
CA GLN A 44 4.35 -18.36 3.14
C GLN A 44 4.34 -18.16 1.62
N VAL A 45 4.41 -16.91 1.14
CA VAL A 45 4.52 -16.62 -0.30
C VAL A 45 5.87 -17.07 -0.86
N VAL A 46 6.93 -17.03 -0.07
CA VAL A 46 8.25 -17.57 -0.47
C VAL A 46 8.20 -19.09 -0.59
N ASP A 47 7.49 -19.75 0.32
CA ASP A 47 7.33 -21.22 0.30
C ASP A 47 6.38 -21.68 -0.83
N ASP A 48 5.30 -20.92 -1.08
CA ASP A 48 4.33 -21.19 -2.14
C ASP A 48 3.82 -19.88 -2.78
N PRO A 49 4.44 -19.42 -3.88
CA PRO A 49 4.02 -18.22 -4.59
C PRO A 49 2.59 -18.29 -5.17
N SER A 50 2.03 -19.49 -5.37
CA SER A 50 0.67 -19.66 -5.92
C SER A 50 -0.44 -19.20 -4.98
N VAL A 51 -0.12 -18.89 -3.73
CA VAL A 51 -1.04 -18.26 -2.77
C VAL A 51 -1.51 -16.88 -3.27
N PHE A 52 -0.68 -16.17 -4.05
CA PHE A 52 -1.05 -14.89 -4.63
C PHE A 52 -1.75 -15.05 -6.00
N PRO A 53 -2.72 -14.17 -6.31
CA PRO A 53 -3.21 -14.05 -7.68
C PRO A 53 -2.05 -13.67 -8.61
N GLU A 54 -1.96 -14.33 -9.76
CA GLU A 54 -0.95 -14.03 -10.77
C GLU A 54 -1.05 -12.56 -11.22
N TRP A 55 0.10 -11.91 -11.41
CA TRP A 55 0.23 -10.54 -11.92
C TRP A 55 -0.46 -9.47 -11.06
N LEU A 56 -0.56 -9.70 -9.74
CA LEU A 56 -1.20 -8.76 -8.82
C LEU A 56 -0.54 -7.38 -8.83
N SER A 57 0.78 -7.31 -8.89
CA SER A 57 1.53 -6.03 -8.97
C SER A 57 1.24 -5.25 -10.27
N LEU A 58 0.84 -5.94 -11.33
CA LEU A 58 0.46 -5.33 -12.62
C LEU A 58 -1.05 -5.12 -12.79
N ARG A 59 -1.83 -5.33 -11.73
CA ARG A 59 -3.29 -5.24 -11.74
C ARG A 59 -3.84 -3.98 -12.42
N PHE A 60 -3.20 -2.83 -12.20
CA PHE A 60 -3.62 -1.58 -12.86
C PHE A 60 -3.60 -1.68 -14.39
N PHE A 61 -2.56 -2.27 -14.95
CA PHE A 61 -2.43 -2.42 -16.40
C PHE A 61 -3.45 -3.40 -16.97
N PHE A 62 -3.76 -4.47 -16.24
CA PHE A 62 -4.84 -5.40 -16.61
C PHE A 62 -6.21 -4.71 -16.56
N ALA A 63 -6.47 -3.90 -15.53
CA ALA A 63 -7.70 -3.12 -15.44
C ALA A 63 -7.83 -2.11 -16.59
N LEU A 64 -6.74 -1.44 -16.98
CA LEU A 64 -6.70 -0.53 -18.11
C LEU A 64 -6.93 -1.27 -19.43
N ALA A 65 -6.25 -2.39 -19.65
CA ALA A 65 -6.43 -3.22 -20.84
C ALA A 65 -7.90 -3.69 -20.99
N ARG A 66 -8.50 -4.13 -19.89
CA ARG A 66 -9.92 -4.50 -19.86
C ARG A 66 -10.83 -3.32 -20.20
N ALA A 67 -10.54 -2.13 -19.67
CA ALA A 67 -11.33 -0.92 -19.93
C ALA A 67 -11.30 -0.49 -21.40
N VAL A 68 -10.23 -0.78 -22.16
CA VAL A 68 -10.11 -0.51 -23.59
C VAL A 68 -10.55 -1.69 -24.47
N GLY A 69 -11.18 -2.72 -23.89
CA GLY A 69 -11.83 -3.81 -24.62
C GLY A 69 -11.03 -5.10 -24.79
N PHE A 70 -9.83 -5.22 -24.19
CA PHE A 70 -9.13 -6.49 -24.15
C PHE A 70 -9.81 -7.47 -23.17
N GLY A 71 -10.03 -8.72 -23.59
CA GLY A 71 -10.68 -9.76 -22.80
C GLY A 71 -9.77 -10.37 -21.71
N VAL A 72 -9.08 -9.53 -20.94
CA VAL A 72 -8.17 -9.96 -19.86
C VAL A 72 -8.86 -10.00 -18.50
N GLU A 73 -8.52 -10.97 -17.67
CA GLU A 73 -8.97 -11.01 -16.29
C GLU A 73 -8.13 -10.06 -15.43
N VAL A 74 -8.81 -9.32 -14.55
CA VAL A 74 -8.15 -8.40 -13.61
C VAL A 74 -7.94 -9.14 -12.29
N PRO A 75 -6.68 -9.26 -11.79
CA PRO A 75 -6.41 -9.90 -10.52
C PRO A 75 -7.24 -9.34 -9.37
N LEU A 76 -7.71 -10.19 -8.47
CA LEU A 76 -8.47 -9.77 -7.30
C LEU A 76 -7.57 -9.02 -6.31
N VAL A 77 -8.13 -8.00 -5.66
CA VAL A 77 -7.40 -7.20 -4.63
C VAL A 77 -7.39 -7.91 -3.29
N VAL A 78 -8.43 -8.69 -3.01
CA VAL A 78 -8.56 -9.37 -1.72
C VAL A 78 -7.67 -10.59 -1.74
N LEU A 79 -6.61 -10.53 -0.96
CA LEU A 79 -5.68 -11.63 -0.78
C LEU A 79 -6.30 -12.72 0.11
N PRO A 80 -5.91 -13.98 -0.07
CA PRO A 80 -6.37 -15.07 0.78
C PRO A 80 -5.93 -14.86 2.23
N PHE A 81 -6.72 -15.40 3.16
CA PHE A 81 -6.35 -15.41 4.57
C PHE A 81 -5.31 -16.48 4.83
N THR A 82 -4.25 -16.14 5.55
CA THR A 82 -3.25 -17.08 6.04
C THR A 82 -3.44 -17.36 7.51
N ALA A 83 -3.06 -18.55 7.94
CA ALA A 83 -3.01 -18.94 9.34
C ALA A 83 -1.70 -18.44 9.96
N THR A 84 -1.69 -17.19 10.38
CA THR A 84 -0.73 -16.67 11.38
C THR A 84 -1.35 -16.88 12.77
N PRO A 85 -0.76 -16.40 13.89
CA PRO A 85 -1.41 -16.55 15.22
C PRO A 85 -2.87 -16.09 15.26
N ALA A 86 -3.29 -15.22 14.33
CA ALA A 86 -4.69 -14.92 14.01
C ALA A 86 -4.85 -14.91 12.48
N PRO A 87 -5.99 -15.37 11.92
CA PRO A 87 -6.22 -15.32 10.48
C PRO A 87 -6.05 -13.89 9.96
N THR A 88 -5.18 -13.70 8.98
CA THR A 88 -4.93 -12.40 8.38
C THR A 88 -4.73 -12.53 6.87
N ASN A 89 -5.12 -11.51 6.12
CA ASN A 89 -4.80 -11.33 4.71
C ASN A 89 -3.81 -10.19 4.50
N VAL A 90 -3.03 -9.88 5.52
CA VAL A 90 -1.99 -8.85 5.51
C VAL A 90 -0.68 -9.46 5.05
N TYR A 91 -0.11 -8.88 4.01
CA TYR A 91 1.19 -9.26 3.46
C TYR A 91 2.04 -8.01 3.28
N THR A 92 3.36 -8.18 3.36
CA THR A 92 4.26 -7.06 3.08
C THR A 92 4.19 -6.66 1.60
N ILE A 93 4.69 -5.46 1.31
CA ILE A 93 4.87 -4.98 -0.07
C ILE A 93 5.65 -5.97 -0.96
N TYR A 94 6.52 -6.78 -0.37
CA TYR A 94 7.34 -7.75 -1.09
C TYR A 94 6.54 -8.94 -1.64
N GLY A 95 5.38 -9.27 -1.05
CA GLY A 95 4.60 -10.44 -1.40
C GLY A 95 4.21 -10.48 -2.88
N SER A 96 3.57 -9.42 -3.37
CA SER A 96 3.16 -9.31 -4.77
C SER A 96 4.36 -9.31 -5.73
N TYR A 97 5.44 -8.61 -5.38
CA TYR A 97 6.62 -8.52 -6.23
C TYR A 97 7.38 -9.84 -6.31
N PHE A 98 7.42 -10.57 -5.20
CA PHE A 98 8.02 -11.90 -5.19
C PHE A 98 7.19 -12.91 -5.96
N ALA A 99 5.87 -12.92 -5.77
CA ALA A 99 4.98 -13.84 -6.46
C ALA A 99 5.04 -13.66 -7.99
N ASP A 100 5.08 -12.40 -8.47
CA ASP A 100 5.08 -12.08 -9.89
C ASP A 100 6.48 -12.22 -10.54
N PHE A 101 7.56 -11.88 -9.83
CA PHE A 101 8.89 -11.73 -10.44
C PHE A 101 10.04 -12.34 -9.61
N GLY A 102 9.75 -13.00 -8.49
CA GLY A 102 10.76 -13.57 -7.61
C GLY A 102 11.65 -12.51 -6.95
N TRP A 103 12.82 -12.93 -6.49
CA TRP A 103 13.78 -12.05 -5.81
C TRP A 103 14.27 -10.89 -6.70
N VAL A 104 14.44 -11.14 -8.00
CA VAL A 104 14.84 -10.09 -8.96
C VAL A 104 13.79 -8.99 -9.03
N GLY A 105 12.50 -9.36 -8.98
CA GLY A 105 11.40 -8.41 -8.94
C GLY A 105 11.44 -7.52 -7.71
N ILE A 106 11.65 -8.09 -6.53
CA ILE A 106 11.78 -7.30 -5.29
C ILE A 106 12.91 -6.28 -5.43
N VAL A 107 14.11 -6.72 -5.81
CA VAL A 107 15.28 -5.83 -5.91
C VAL A 107 15.04 -4.72 -6.93
N THR A 108 14.57 -5.06 -8.12
CA THR A 108 14.37 -4.09 -9.20
C THR A 108 13.30 -3.07 -8.86
N ILE A 109 12.17 -3.52 -8.33
CA ILE A 109 11.03 -2.65 -7.99
C ILE A 109 11.40 -1.77 -6.78
N MET A 110 12.09 -2.31 -5.76
CA MET A 110 12.52 -1.51 -4.62
C MET A 110 13.55 -0.45 -5.00
N LEU A 111 14.47 -0.74 -5.91
CA LEU A 111 15.39 0.26 -6.46
C LEU A 111 14.64 1.36 -7.20
N ALA A 112 13.67 1.00 -8.04
CA ALA A 112 12.83 1.97 -8.74
C ALA A 112 12.03 2.85 -7.76
N HIS A 113 11.43 2.26 -6.72
CA HIS A 113 10.75 3.01 -5.66
C HIS A 113 11.70 3.95 -4.91
N GLY A 114 12.89 3.47 -4.52
CA GLY A 114 13.89 4.29 -3.84
C GLY A 114 14.33 5.48 -4.70
N TYR A 115 14.54 5.26 -5.99
CA TYR A 115 14.86 6.32 -6.95
C TYR A 115 13.73 7.36 -7.06
N PHE A 116 12.50 6.89 -7.25
CA PHE A 116 11.31 7.76 -7.34
C PHE A 116 11.10 8.58 -6.07
N LEU A 117 11.19 7.95 -4.89
CA LEU A 117 11.07 8.64 -3.61
C LEU A 117 12.18 9.67 -3.39
N THR A 118 13.39 9.37 -3.83
CA THR A 118 14.52 10.32 -3.78
C THR A 118 14.25 11.54 -4.66
N MET A 119 13.73 11.35 -5.86
CA MET A 119 13.35 12.46 -6.76
C MET A 119 12.22 13.32 -6.16
N LEU A 120 11.19 12.68 -5.58
CA LEU A 120 10.11 13.39 -4.87
C LEU A 120 10.64 14.17 -3.67
N PHE A 121 11.50 13.55 -2.86
CA PHE A 121 12.12 14.21 -1.71
C PHE A 121 12.93 15.44 -2.13
N GLN A 122 13.81 15.32 -3.12
CA GLN A 122 14.61 16.43 -3.63
C GLN A 122 13.73 17.56 -4.16
N SER A 123 12.62 17.23 -4.82
CA SER A 123 11.65 18.22 -5.31
C SER A 123 10.90 18.90 -4.16
N ALA A 124 10.54 18.13 -3.11
CA ALA A 124 9.90 18.65 -1.91
C ALA A 124 10.83 19.59 -1.12
N VAL A 125 12.11 19.24 -0.98
CA VAL A 125 13.13 20.11 -0.34
C VAL A 125 13.28 21.42 -1.10
N ARG A 126 13.12 21.44 -2.42
CA ARG A 126 13.08 22.65 -3.25
C ARG A 126 11.76 23.42 -3.11
N ARG A 127 10.92 23.07 -2.14
CA ARG A 127 9.64 23.71 -1.81
C ARG A 127 8.63 23.75 -2.95
N ARG A 128 8.65 22.74 -3.82
CA ARG A 128 7.59 22.56 -4.81
C ARG A 128 6.36 21.99 -4.09
N PRO A 129 5.24 22.72 -3.98
CA PRO A 129 4.12 22.34 -3.12
C PRO A 129 3.50 21.01 -3.54
N GLU A 130 3.40 20.74 -4.84
CA GLU A 130 2.94 19.46 -5.39
C GLU A 130 3.81 18.29 -4.95
N ALA A 131 5.13 18.49 -4.93
CA ALA A 131 6.08 17.46 -4.52
C ALA A 131 6.02 17.21 -3.00
N VAL A 132 5.74 18.24 -2.19
CA VAL A 132 5.57 18.10 -0.74
C VAL A 132 4.37 17.21 -0.43
N ILE A 133 3.25 17.42 -1.11
CA ILE A 133 2.04 16.61 -0.93
C ILE A 133 2.29 15.17 -1.38
N LEU A 134 2.81 14.97 -2.59
CA LEU A 134 3.07 13.63 -3.12
C LEU A 134 4.10 12.87 -2.27
N PHE A 135 5.14 13.55 -1.78
CA PHE A 135 6.10 12.94 -0.88
C PHE A 135 5.48 12.56 0.47
N GLY A 136 4.63 13.43 1.05
CA GLY A 136 3.89 13.11 2.28
C GLY A 136 3.00 11.87 2.13
N LEU A 137 2.28 11.75 1.01
CA LEU A 137 1.50 10.56 0.67
C LEU A 137 2.40 9.32 0.50
N ALA A 138 3.55 9.46 -0.15
CA ALA A 138 4.50 8.38 -0.34
C ALA A 138 5.07 7.87 0.99
N VAL A 139 5.40 8.77 1.92
CA VAL A 139 5.84 8.40 3.28
C VAL A 139 4.74 7.64 4.03
N ALA A 140 3.47 8.04 3.92
CA ALA A 140 2.37 7.29 4.53
C ALA A 140 2.29 5.85 3.99
N TRP A 141 2.44 5.65 2.68
CA TRP A 141 2.47 4.31 2.08
C TRP A 141 3.73 3.52 2.44
N LEU A 142 4.89 4.17 2.59
CA LEU A 142 6.10 3.51 3.11
C LEU A 142 5.88 2.96 4.53
N LEU A 143 5.21 3.71 5.39
CA LEU A 143 4.87 3.23 6.73
C LEU A 143 3.91 2.05 6.71
N MET A 144 3.06 1.95 5.68
CA MET A 144 2.14 0.83 5.48
C MET A 144 2.77 -0.36 4.72
N SER A 145 3.99 -0.24 4.24
CA SER A 145 4.64 -1.27 3.39
C SER A 145 4.86 -2.61 4.08
N SER A 146 4.88 -2.64 5.42
CA SER A 146 4.90 -3.88 6.20
C SER A 146 3.58 -4.66 6.14
N ALA A 147 2.49 -4.03 5.71
CA ALA A 147 1.15 -4.58 5.73
C ALA A 147 0.51 -4.68 4.34
N THR A 148 0.98 -3.92 3.37
CA THR A 148 0.39 -3.90 2.02
C THR A 148 1.29 -3.21 1.00
N ASP A 149 1.07 -3.51 -0.29
CA ASP A 149 1.62 -2.73 -1.39
C ASP A 149 0.69 -1.55 -1.72
N GLY A 150 1.11 -0.34 -1.38
CA GLY A 150 0.41 0.91 -1.71
C GLY A 150 0.96 1.61 -2.95
N PHE A 151 1.92 1.02 -3.65
CA PHE A 151 2.55 1.62 -4.82
C PHE A 151 2.00 1.03 -6.13
N LEU A 152 2.42 -0.15 -6.52
CA LEU A 152 2.01 -0.71 -7.82
C LEU A 152 0.56 -1.22 -7.80
N THR A 153 0.12 -1.92 -6.77
CA THR A 153 -1.26 -2.39 -6.68
C THR A 153 -2.27 -1.24 -6.57
N SER A 154 -1.83 -0.09 -6.06
CA SER A 154 -2.63 1.13 -5.90
C SER A 154 -2.28 2.25 -6.91
N MET A 155 -1.76 1.91 -8.08
CA MET A 155 -1.31 2.90 -9.08
C MET A 155 -2.42 3.88 -9.51
N SER A 156 -3.69 3.45 -9.55
CA SER A 156 -4.83 4.34 -9.81
C SER A 156 -4.94 5.46 -8.78
N TYR A 157 -4.64 5.18 -7.51
CA TYR A 157 -4.59 6.20 -6.45
C TYR A 157 -3.50 7.24 -6.73
N TRP A 158 -2.31 6.81 -7.16
CA TRP A 158 -1.22 7.73 -7.49
C TRP A 158 -1.53 8.63 -8.67
N ILE A 159 -2.17 8.09 -9.71
CA ILE A 159 -2.61 8.88 -10.86
C ILE A 159 -3.67 9.91 -10.46
N GLN A 160 -4.63 9.52 -9.61
CA GLN A 160 -5.64 10.45 -9.08
C GLN A 160 -5.01 11.51 -8.17
N ALA A 161 -4.11 11.12 -7.27
CA ALA A 161 -3.40 12.06 -6.39
C ALA A 161 -2.58 13.06 -7.19
N LEU A 162 -1.86 12.60 -8.22
CA LEU A 162 -1.11 13.47 -9.14
C LEU A 162 -2.04 14.42 -9.89
N GLY A 163 -3.10 13.91 -10.48
CA GLY A 163 -4.09 14.70 -11.23
C GLY A 163 -4.75 15.77 -10.35
N PHE A 164 -5.19 15.39 -9.15
CA PHE A 164 -5.78 16.33 -8.20
C PHE A 164 -4.79 17.40 -7.76
N THR A 165 -3.57 17.01 -7.41
CA THR A 165 -2.53 17.93 -6.98
C THR A 165 -2.18 18.93 -8.11
N MET A 166 -2.03 18.45 -9.33
CA MET A 166 -1.81 19.30 -10.50
C MET A 166 -2.96 20.28 -10.72
N THR A 167 -4.20 19.81 -10.63
CA THR A 167 -5.39 20.66 -10.80
C THR A 167 -5.43 21.76 -9.76
N VAL A 168 -5.23 21.42 -8.48
CA VAL A 168 -5.28 22.41 -7.38
C VAL A 168 -4.21 23.49 -7.54
N TYR A 169 -3.01 23.15 -7.95
CA TYR A 169 -1.90 24.10 -8.03
C TYR A 169 -1.81 24.87 -9.35
N HIS A 170 -2.28 24.30 -10.44
CA HIS A 170 -2.20 24.95 -11.76
C HIS A 170 -3.52 25.54 -12.23
N TRP A 171 -4.66 25.23 -11.59
CA TRP A 171 -5.96 25.80 -11.93
C TRP A 171 -5.98 27.36 -11.97
N PRO A 172 -5.37 28.08 -11.00
CA PRO A 172 -5.34 29.55 -11.04
C PRO A 172 -4.59 30.11 -12.26
N LEU A 173 -3.70 29.34 -12.87
CA LEU A 173 -2.96 29.74 -14.06
C LEU A 173 -3.76 29.51 -15.36
N LEU A 174 -4.76 28.65 -15.33
CA LEU A 174 -5.63 28.35 -16.49
C LEU A 174 -6.86 29.27 -16.56
N SER A 175 -7.15 30.00 -15.48
CA SER A 175 -8.29 30.92 -15.38
C SER A 175 -7.94 32.39 -15.70
N ARG A 176 -6.70 32.68 -16.08
CA ARG A 176 -6.20 33.97 -16.54
C ARG A 176 -5.95 33.93 -18.05
#